data_ceafbd4669b6093282d5b72303003e2b
#
_entry.id   ceafbd4669b6093282d5b72303003e2b
#
_cell.length_a   1.000
_cell.length_b   1.000
_cell.length_c   1.000
_cell.angle_alpha   90.00
_cell.angle_beta   90.00
_cell.angle_gamma   90.00
#
_symmetry.space_group_name_H-M   'P 1'
#
loop_
_entity.id
_entity.type
_entity.pdbx_description
1 polymer ?
#
loop_
_entity_poly.entity_id
_entity_poly.type
_entity_poly.pdbx_seq_one_letter_code
_entity_poly.pdbx_strand_id
1 'polypeptide(L)'
;VHRPGELTAADRAAWSALQRARPPAEAPQLHNPFLAPEFTLAMGACRRDVRIAVVREDGVPAAFFPHQRTPAGVGRAVGLGVSDCQGLVHGPGFTGDAVELLRGAGLALWEFDHLAADQPVFADGAGARFGSPVMDVADGWESYLAGLRERSPKFTRTTLAKERRLDRDLGPLRYVHDERDPELLRVLMAWKSAQYRRTGRGDRFAKPWITRLVEHLFHTGPGEVRGLLSVLYAGERPVAAHFGLRSAAVLACWFPAYDPAYAKYSPGLVLHLAMARGAAEDGMTLLDLGRGRKEYKDSLKTRELTVTEGWVTRRHPVAFGHRMRRAPVRALRNTVQGRPELFRPADALLKRMGQFRTGG
;
A
#
# COMPACT_ATOMS: atom_id res chain seq x y z
N VAL A 1 18.09 14.86 10.43
CA VAL A 1 17.45 13.52 10.40
C VAL A 1 16.93 13.21 11.79
N HIS A 2 15.66 12.88 11.88
CA HIS A 2 14.93 12.68 13.11
C HIS A 2 14.45 11.23 13.25
N ARG A 3 14.28 10.79 14.48
CA ARG A 3 13.39 9.65 14.76
C ARG A 3 11.93 10.12 14.70
N PRO A 4 10.96 9.24 14.42
CA PRO A 4 9.56 9.65 14.31
C PRO A 4 9.04 10.45 15.53
N GLY A 5 9.40 10.06 16.76
CA GLY A 5 8.99 10.76 17.98
C GLY A 5 9.67 12.11 18.23
N GLU A 6 10.69 12.46 17.46
CA GLU A 6 11.40 13.75 17.56
C GLU A 6 10.82 14.83 16.62
N LEU A 7 9.87 14.45 15.71
CA LEU A 7 9.18 15.42 14.87
C LEU A 7 8.26 16.32 15.71
N THR A 8 8.43 17.62 15.53
CA THR A 8 7.54 18.60 16.16
C THR A 8 6.14 18.57 15.57
N ALA A 9 5.17 19.15 16.28
CA ALA A 9 3.82 19.32 15.75
C ALA A 9 3.84 20.19 14.47
N ALA A 10 4.70 21.21 14.44
CA ALA A 10 4.89 22.07 13.26
C ALA A 10 5.44 21.30 12.05
N ASP A 11 6.43 20.42 12.24
CA ASP A 11 6.96 19.58 11.15
C ASP A 11 5.87 18.63 10.60
N ARG A 12 5.07 18.03 11.49
CA ARG A 12 3.95 17.17 11.06
C ARG A 12 2.89 17.92 10.28
N ALA A 13 2.53 19.10 10.75
CA ALA A 13 1.58 19.98 10.05
C ALA A 13 2.13 20.41 8.67
N ALA A 14 3.40 20.78 8.58
CA ALA A 14 4.06 21.10 7.32
C ALA A 14 4.09 19.90 6.36
N TRP A 15 4.40 18.69 6.86
CA TRP A 15 4.34 17.46 6.06
C TRP A 15 2.95 17.23 5.46
N SER A 16 1.91 17.28 6.30
CA SER A 16 0.52 17.14 5.86
C SER A 16 0.10 18.25 4.89
N ALA A 17 0.60 19.48 5.07
CA ALA A 17 0.34 20.57 4.13
C ALA A 17 0.98 20.31 2.76
N LEU A 18 2.25 19.85 2.72
CA LEU A 18 2.92 19.45 1.47
C LEU A 18 2.18 18.30 0.76
N GLN A 19 1.68 17.33 1.52
CA GLN A 19 0.91 16.22 0.97
C GLN A 19 -0.40 16.69 0.31
N ARG A 20 -1.00 17.78 0.80
CA ARG A 20 -2.22 18.39 0.24
C ARG A 20 -1.96 19.54 -0.74
N ALA A 21 -0.70 19.84 -1.05
CA ALA A 21 -0.33 20.97 -1.88
C ALA A 21 -0.85 20.91 -3.33
N ARG A 22 -1.19 19.72 -3.80
CA ARG A 22 -1.86 19.50 -5.10
C ARG A 22 -3.16 18.71 -4.89
N PRO A 23 -4.22 18.96 -5.67
CA PRO A 23 -5.48 18.26 -5.51
C PRO A 23 -5.36 16.76 -5.87
N PRO A 24 -6.23 15.89 -5.30
CA PRO A 24 -6.20 14.44 -5.56
C PRO A 24 -6.33 14.06 -7.04
N ALA A 25 -7.06 14.85 -7.82
CA ALA A 25 -7.21 14.61 -9.26
C ALA A 25 -5.89 14.75 -10.04
N GLU A 26 -5.00 15.65 -9.62
CA GLU A 26 -3.70 15.90 -10.26
C GLU A 26 -2.60 14.99 -9.70
N ALA A 27 -2.60 14.76 -8.38
CA ALA A 27 -1.55 14.01 -7.69
C ALA A 27 -2.13 12.94 -6.75
N PRO A 28 -2.86 11.94 -7.25
CA PRO A 28 -3.56 10.97 -6.41
C PRO A 28 -2.62 10.18 -5.51
N GLN A 29 -1.40 9.90 -5.97
CA GLN A 29 -0.41 9.17 -5.17
C GLN A 29 0.14 9.99 -4.01
N LEU A 30 0.17 11.33 -4.11
CA LEU A 30 0.59 12.19 -3.00
C LEU A 30 -0.40 12.10 -1.82
N HIS A 31 -1.68 11.87 -2.10
CA HIS A 31 -2.73 11.68 -1.08
C HIS A 31 -2.79 10.25 -0.51
N ASN A 32 -1.94 9.34 -1.00
CA ASN A 32 -1.91 7.98 -0.49
C ASN A 32 -1.48 7.96 0.99
N PRO A 33 -2.23 7.32 1.90
CA PRO A 33 -1.96 7.34 3.33
C PRO A 33 -0.61 6.73 3.73
N PHE A 34 0.03 5.91 2.89
CA PHE A 34 1.39 5.42 3.12
C PHE A 34 2.46 6.52 3.05
N LEU A 35 2.17 7.66 2.43
CA LEU A 35 3.05 8.83 2.41
C LEU A 35 2.79 9.81 3.56
N ALA A 36 1.76 9.59 4.36
CA ALA A 36 1.39 10.47 5.45
C ALA A 36 2.33 10.30 6.67
N PRO A 37 2.50 11.37 7.46
CA PRO A 37 3.29 11.30 8.69
C PRO A 37 2.76 10.25 9.66
N GLU A 38 1.44 10.04 9.77
CA GLU A 38 0.80 9.08 10.68
C GLU A 38 1.28 7.64 10.42
N PHE A 39 1.40 7.22 9.15
CA PHE A 39 1.94 5.91 8.82
C PHE A 39 3.40 5.77 9.25
N THR A 40 4.22 6.78 8.98
CA THR A 40 5.63 6.78 9.37
C THR A 40 5.81 6.79 10.90
N LEU A 41 4.96 7.53 11.63
CA LEU A 41 4.93 7.54 13.09
C LEU A 41 4.54 6.16 13.64
N ALA A 42 3.49 5.55 13.11
CA ALA A 42 3.04 4.21 13.49
C ALA A 42 4.13 3.15 13.23
N MET A 43 4.82 3.24 12.09
CA MET A 43 5.98 2.40 11.80
C MET A 43 7.10 2.61 12.82
N GLY A 44 7.36 3.86 13.23
CA GLY A 44 8.35 4.20 14.26
C GLY A 44 8.02 3.66 15.64
N ALA A 45 6.74 3.56 16.00
CA ALA A 45 6.28 2.92 17.22
C ALA A 45 6.55 1.39 17.21
N CYS A 46 6.56 0.78 16.04
CA CYS A 46 6.78 -0.67 15.88
C CYS A 46 8.22 -1.04 15.52
N ARG A 47 9.03 -0.10 14.99
CA ARG A 47 10.37 -0.34 14.46
C ARG A 47 11.34 0.79 14.82
N ARG A 48 12.51 0.43 15.35
CA ARG A 48 13.54 1.37 15.79
C ARG A 48 14.41 1.95 14.66
N ASP A 49 14.34 1.37 13.46
CA ASP A 49 15.17 1.71 12.29
C ASP A 49 14.56 2.82 11.42
N VAL A 50 13.36 3.30 11.72
CA VAL A 50 12.67 4.39 11.00
C VAL A 50 13.34 5.73 11.28
N ARG A 51 13.57 6.51 10.22
CA ARG A 51 14.13 7.87 10.25
C ARG A 51 13.38 8.76 9.27
N ILE A 52 13.47 10.05 9.50
CA ILE A 52 12.90 11.08 8.63
C ILE A 52 13.98 12.15 8.41
N ALA A 53 14.40 12.34 7.16
CA ALA A 53 15.17 13.53 6.81
C ALA A 53 14.19 14.64 6.42
N VAL A 54 14.32 15.79 7.06
CA VAL A 54 13.57 17.00 6.72
C VAL A 54 14.51 17.88 5.92
N VAL A 55 14.16 18.17 4.68
CA VAL A 55 14.85 19.14 3.84
C VAL A 55 14.23 20.50 4.11
N ARG A 56 15.07 21.51 4.36
CA ARG A 56 14.62 22.87 4.63
C ARG A 56 15.24 23.83 3.61
N GLU A 57 14.43 24.73 3.11
CA GLU A 57 14.82 25.87 2.29
C GLU A 57 14.50 27.13 3.08
N ASP A 58 15.48 27.97 3.33
CA ASP A 58 15.35 29.18 4.17
C ASP A 58 14.68 28.93 5.53
N GLY A 59 15.01 27.77 6.14
CA GLY A 59 14.47 27.36 7.45
C GLY A 59 13.09 26.71 7.41
N VAL A 60 12.39 26.76 6.27
CA VAL A 60 11.04 26.17 6.09
C VAL A 60 11.15 24.73 5.55
N PRO A 61 10.36 23.75 6.07
CA PRO A 61 10.33 22.41 5.50
C PRO A 61 9.84 22.41 4.05
N ALA A 62 10.72 22.01 3.12
CA ALA A 62 10.43 21.88 1.69
C ALA A 62 10.14 20.43 1.28
N ALA A 63 10.74 19.46 1.99
CA ALA A 63 10.48 18.05 1.73
C ALA A 63 10.71 17.17 2.97
N PHE A 64 9.98 16.04 3.00
CA PHE A 64 10.12 14.98 4.01
C PHE A 64 10.47 13.66 3.34
N PHE A 65 11.58 13.07 3.78
CA PHE A 65 12.08 11.79 3.27
C PHE A 65 12.06 10.73 4.38
N PRO A 66 10.93 10.01 4.52
CA PRO A 66 10.84 8.88 5.44
C PRO A 66 11.59 7.68 4.89
N HIS A 67 12.40 7.03 5.73
CA HIS A 67 13.15 5.86 5.37
C HIS A 67 13.44 4.96 6.57
N GLN A 68 13.74 3.70 6.32
CA GLN A 68 14.33 2.80 7.28
C GLN A 68 15.83 2.67 6.99
N ARG A 69 16.67 2.65 8.04
CA ARG A 69 18.13 2.66 7.91
C ARG A 69 18.76 1.53 8.70
N THR A 70 19.61 0.75 8.04
CA THR A 70 20.52 -0.19 8.71
C THR A 70 21.75 0.55 9.28
N PRO A 71 22.45 -0.05 10.27
CA PRO A 71 23.72 0.53 10.76
C PRO A 71 24.76 0.78 9.65
N ALA A 72 24.79 -0.08 8.62
CA ALA A 72 25.70 0.06 7.48
C ALA A 72 25.28 1.17 6.48
N GLY A 73 24.23 1.95 6.74
CA GLY A 73 23.77 3.00 5.85
C GLY A 73 22.97 2.51 4.63
N VAL A 74 22.48 1.27 4.63
CA VAL A 74 21.51 0.82 3.64
C VAL A 74 20.14 1.36 4.02
N GLY A 75 19.60 2.24 3.17
CA GLY A 75 18.26 2.78 3.30
C GLY A 75 17.23 1.91 2.60
N ARG A 76 16.01 1.91 3.12
CA ARG A 76 14.82 1.28 2.51
C ARG A 76 13.63 2.22 2.66
N ALA A 77 12.69 2.14 1.72
CA ALA A 77 11.41 2.81 1.91
C ALA A 77 10.72 2.31 3.19
N VAL A 78 10.00 3.19 3.87
CA VAL A 78 9.26 2.83 5.09
C VAL A 78 8.23 1.77 4.76
N GLY A 79 8.27 0.64 5.49
CA GLY A 79 7.39 -0.48 5.22
C GLY A 79 7.69 -1.22 3.91
N LEU A 80 8.96 -1.25 3.43
CA LEU A 80 9.33 -1.99 2.23
C LEU A 80 8.79 -3.43 2.28
N GLY A 81 8.05 -3.80 1.24
CA GLY A 81 7.36 -5.10 1.14
C GLY A 81 6.00 -5.16 1.82
N VAL A 82 5.54 -4.09 2.49
CA VAL A 82 4.18 -3.97 3.05
C VAL A 82 3.48 -2.67 2.68
N SER A 83 4.19 -1.55 2.48
CA SER A 83 3.61 -0.29 1.97
C SER A 83 3.50 -0.35 0.44
N ASP A 84 2.37 0.07 -0.09
CA ASP A 84 2.04 0.02 -1.51
C ASP A 84 2.23 1.39 -2.22
N CYS A 85 2.69 2.42 -1.49
CA CYS A 85 3.09 3.73 -2.03
C CYS A 85 4.27 4.28 -1.22
N GLN A 86 5.32 4.72 -1.91
CA GLN A 86 6.60 5.13 -1.31
C GLN A 86 7.15 6.35 -2.04
N GLY A 87 7.88 7.18 -1.34
CA GLY A 87 8.52 8.35 -1.95
C GLY A 87 8.93 9.43 -0.96
N LEU A 88 9.38 10.52 -1.53
CA LEU A 88 9.60 11.81 -0.90
C LEU A 88 8.27 12.59 -0.93
N VAL A 89 7.90 13.22 0.17
CA VAL A 89 6.80 14.19 0.17
C VAL A 89 7.39 15.57 0.07
N HIS A 90 7.06 16.29 -0.99
CA HIS A 90 7.65 17.60 -1.31
C HIS A 90 6.62 18.54 -1.92
N GLY A 91 6.91 19.84 -1.83
CA GLY A 91 6.11 20.87 -2.46
C GLY A 91 6.27 20.91 -3.98
N PRO A 92 5.36 21.62 -4.68
CA PRO A 92 5.54 21.94 -6.09
C PRO A 92 6.85 22.68 -6.33
N GLY A 93 7.57 22.32 -7.41
CA GLY A 93 8.84 22.98 -7.77
C GLY A 93 10.08 22.53 -6.99
N PHE A 94 9.97 21.57 -6.08
CA PHE A 94 11.12 21.01 -5.38
C PHE A 94 12.10 20.33 -6.36
N THR A 95 13.36 20.77 -6.38
CA THR A 95 14.40 20.33 -7.34
C THR A 95 15.57 19.63 -6.65
N GLY A 96 15.35 18.92 -5.57
CA GLY A 96 16.39 18.24 -4.80
C GLY A 96 17.15 17.17 -5.59
N ASP A 97 18.41 16.97 -5.25
CA ASP A 97 19.29 15.93 -5.79
C ASP A 97 19.29 14.68 -4.91
N ALA A 98 19.18 13.50 -5.54
CA ALA A 98 19.12 12.22 -4.83
C ALA A 98 20.39 11.91 -4.05
N VAL A 99 21.57 12.25 -4.57
CA VAL A 99 22.87 11.97 -3.91
C VAL A 99 23.03 12.85 -2.68
N GLU A 100 22.61 14.11 -2.77
CA GLU A 100 22.63 15.05 -1.64
C GLU A 100 21.64 14.63 -0.57
N LEU A 101 20.42 14.22 -0.96
CA LEU A 101 19.42 13.68 -0.05
C LEU A 101 19.94 12.43 0.69
N LEU A 102 20.57 11.50 -0.03
CA LEU A 102 21.18 10.31 0.57
C LEU A 102 22.32 10.69 1.53
N ARG A 103 23.14 11.68 1.17
CA ARG A 103 24.25 12.17 2.02
C ARG A 103 23.71 12.78 3.31
N GLY A 104 22.73 13.66 3.20
CA GLY A 104 22.07 14.29 4.35
C GLY A 104 21.36 13.30 5.24
N ALA A 105 20.76 12.24 4.67
CA ALA A 105 20.13 11.15 5.40
C ALA A 105 21.13 10.13 5.99
N GLY A 106 22.44 10.25 5.68
CA GLY A 106 23.48 9.31 6.10
C GLY A 106 23.34 7.93 5.42
N LEU A 107 22.80 7.89 4.20
CA LEU A 107 22.58 6.66 3.45
C LEU A 107 23.63 6.47 2.36
N ALA A 108 24.06 5.24 2.13
CA ALA A 108 24.86 4.83 0.98
C ALA A 108 23.99 4.56 -0.25
N LEU A 109 22.80 4.06 -0.01
CA LEU A 109 21.77 3.76 -1.01
C LEU A 109 20.39 3.80 -0.36
N TRP A 110 19.34 3.92 -1.18
CA TRP A 110 17.95 3.76 -0.77
C TRP A 110 17.20 2.86 -1.76
N GLU A 111 16.52 1.83 -1.23
CA GLU A 111 15.72 0.86 -1.98
C GLU A 111 14.24 1.14 -1.83
N PHE A 112 13.51 0.95 -2.95
CA PHE A 112 12.06 1.06 -3.00
C PHE A 112 11.47 -0.02 -3.92
N ASP A 113 10.22 -0.40 -3.67
CA ASP A 113 9.48 -1.36 -4.48
C ASP A 113 8.11 -0.86 -4.94
N HIS A 114 7.67 0.30 -4.44
CA HIS A 114 6.42 0.98 -4.80
C HIS A 114 6.61 2.51 -4.85
N LEU A 115 7.72 2.97 -5.44
CA LEU A 115 7.96 4.41 -5.62
C LEU A 115 6.84 5.01 -6.48
N ALA A 116 6.19 6.06 -6.00
CA ALA A 116 5.18 6.81 -6.74
C ALA A 116 5.76 7.38 -8.06
N ALA A 117 4.90 7.61 -9.06
CA ALA A 117 5.35 8.03 -10.39
C ALA A 117 5.99 9.41 -10.40
N ASP A 118 5.42 10.34 -9.62
CA ASP A 118 5.84 11.74 -9.57
C ASP A 118 6.96 11.97 -8.54
N GLN A 119 8.13 11.36 -8.82
CA GLN A 119 9.32 11.41 -7.97
C GLN A 119 10.57 11.69 -8.81
N PRO A 120 10.70 12.91 -9.37
CA PRO A 120 11.79 13.26 -10.29
C PRO A 120 13.18 13.12 -9.63
N VAL A 121 13.28 13.38 -8.33
CA VAL A 121 14.51 13.21 -7.54
C VAL A 121 15.11 11.81 -7.66
N PHE A 122 14.27 10.79 -7.85
CA PHE A 122 14.69 9.38 -7.92
C PHE A 122 14.61 8.77 -9.31
N ALA A 123 14.41 9.57 -10.36
CA ALA A 123 14.23 9.10 -11.73
C ALA A 123 15.36 8.20 -12.23
N ASP A 124 16.61 8.56 -11.95
CA ASP A 124 17.82 7.79 -12.35
C ASP A 124 17.94 6.44 -11.62
N GLY A 125 17.28 6.29 -10.49
CA GLY A 125 17.25 5.05 -9.72
C GLY A 125 16.08 4.14 -10.06
N ALA A 126 15.16 4.63 -10.87
CA ALA A 126 13.96 3.91 -11.27
C ALA A 126 14.31 2.72 -12.17
N GLY A 127 13.81 1.55 -11.78
CA GLY A 127 13.98 0.30 -12.52
C GLY A 127 12.69 -0.15 -13.22
N ALA A 128 12.16 -1.28 -12.82
CA ALA A 128 10.93 -1.82 -13.41
C ALA A 128 9.69 -1.02 -12.96
N ARG A 129 8.81 -0.72 -13.92
CA ARG A 129 7.52 -0.06 -13.69
C ARG A 129 6.39 -1.08 -13.64
N PHE A 130 5.40 -0.81 -12.78
CA PHE A 130 4.25 -1.68 -12.57
C PHE A 130 2.98 -0.85 -12.42
N GLY A 131 1.85 -1.42 -12.86
CA GLY A 131 0.54 -0.86 -12.60
C GLY A 131 0.08 -1.15 -11.18
N SER A 132 -0.48 -0.15 -10.51
CA SER A 132 -1.32 -0.27 -9.31
C SER A 132 -2.75 0.02 -9.71
N PRO A 133 -3.61 -1.02 -9.86
CA PRO A 133 -5.02 -0.84 -10.22
C PRO A 133 -5.76 -0.02 -9.18
N VAL A 134 -6.59 0.93 -9.64
CA VAL A 134 -7.41 1.77 -8.76
C VAL A 134 -8.87 1.78 -9.19
N MET A 135 -9.76 1.92 -8.22
CA MET A 135 -11.18 2.19 -8.41
C MET A 135 -11.38 3.69 -8.15
N ASP A 136 -11.68 4.45 -9.19
CA ASP A 136 -11.97 5.88 -9.10
C ASP A 136 -13.47 6.05 -8.84
N VAL A 137 -13.80 6.65 -7.72
CA VAL A 137 -15.17 6.88 -7.25
C VAL A 137 -15.47 8.36 -7.03
N ALA A 138 -14.64 9.24 -7.59
CA ALA A 138 -14.77 10.69 -7.43
C ALA A 138 -16.15 11.22 -7.89
N ASP A 139 -16.71 10.61 -8.96
CA ASP A 139 -18.03 10.98 -9.51
C ASP A 139 -19.18 10.20 -8.83
N GLY A 140 -18.90 9.54 -7.71
CA GLY A 140 -19.85 8.78 -6.91
C GLY A 140 -20.03 7.33 -7.34
N TRP A 141 -20.75 6.58 -6.49
CA TRP A 141 -20.97 5.15 -6.66
C TRP A 141 -21.71 4.79 -7.95
N GLU A 142 -22.78 5.52 -8.30
CA GLU A 142 -23.61 5.19 -9.47
C GLU A 142 -22.82 5.35 -10.78
N SER A 143 -21.98 6.38 -10.87
CA SER A 143 -21.08 6.59 -12.01
C SER A 143 -20.05 5.46 -12.11
N TYR A 144 -19.41 5.09 -10.99
CA TYR A 144 -18.48 3.96 -10.96
C TYR A 144 -19.15 2.66 -11.40
N LEU A 145 -20.34 2.36 -10.87
CA LEU A 145 -21.07 1.13 -11.20
C LEU A 145 -21.52 1.09 -12.67
N ALA A 146 -21.97 2.22 -13.22
CA ALA A 146 -22.32 2.32 -14.64
C ALA A 146 -21.09 2.01 -15.52
N GLY A 147 -19.98 2.66 -15.27
CA GLY A 147 -18.74 2.38 -16.00
C GLY A 147 -18.21 0.95 -15.78
N LEU A 148 -18.41 0.35 -14.60
CA LEU A 148 -18.06 -1.05 -14.34
C LEU A 148 -18.91 -2.03 -15.18
N ARG A 149 -20.21 -1.73 -15.35
CA ARG A 149 -21.11 -2.50 -16.21
C ARG A 149 -20.67 -2.49 -17.67
N GLU A 150 -20.15 -1.37 -18.13
CA GLU A 150 -19.63 -1.22 -19.50
C GLU A 150 -18.31 -1.94 -19.70
N ARG A 151 -17.34 -1.71 -18.81
CA ARG A 151 -15.98 -2.29 -18.93
C ARG A 151 -15.92 -3.78 -18.63
N SER A 152 -16.76 -4.27 -17.72
CA SER A 152 -16.72 -5.64 -17.19
C SER A 152 -18.11 -6.23 -17.00
N PRO A 153 -18.96 -6.35 -18.05
CA PRO A 153 -20.39 -6.68 -17.93
C PRO A 153 -20.62 -8.05 -17.30
N LYS A 154 -19.85 -9.06 -17.71
CA LYS A 154 -19.97 -10.43 -17.17
C LYS A 154 -19.58 -10.49 -15.69
N PHE A 155 -18.47 -9.85 -15.34
CA PHE A 155 -18.00 -9.77 -13.95
C PHE A 155 -19.03 -9.08 -13.06
N THR A 156 -19.54 -7.92 -13.47
CA THR A 156 -20.51 -7.12 -12.72
C THR A 156 -21.80 -7.89 -12.51
N ARG A 157 -22.39 -8.45 -13.58
CA ARG A 157 -23.60 -9.26 -13.51
C ARG A 157 -23.43 -10.45 -12.56
N THR A 158 -22.30 -11.16 -12.66
CA THR A 158 -22.01 -12.33 -11.84
C THR A 158 -21.83 -11.95 -10.38
N THR A 159 -21.12 -10.85 -10.09
CA THR A 159 -20.88 -10.40 -8.71
C THR A 159 -22.17 -9.94 -8.03
N LEU A 160 -23.01 -9.15 -8.73
CA LEU A 160 -24.32 -8.73 -8.23
C LEU A 160 -25.30 -9.93 -8.05
N ALA A 161 -25.22 -10.96 -8.90
CA ALA A 161 -25.99 -12.18 -8.71
C ALA A 161 -25.55 -12.97 -7.47
N LYS A 162 -24.24 -13.01 -7.19
CA LYS A 162 -23.69 -13.63 -5.98
C LYS A 162 -24.04 -12.85 -4.71
N GLU A 163 -24.07 -11.53 -4.78
CA GLU A 163 -24.52 -10.64 -3.70
C GLU A 163 -25.97 -10.99 -3.33
N ARG A 164 -26.91 -10.98 -4.30
CA ARG A 164 -28.30 -11.36 -4.07
C ARG A 164 -28.47 -12.79 -3.55
N ARG A 165 -27.64 -13.73 -4.02
CA ARG A 165 -27.67 -15.10 -3.53
C ARG A 165 -27.16 -15.21 -2.09
N LEU A 166 -26.11 -14.46 -1.75
CA LEU A 166 -25.56 -14.42 -0.39
C LEU A 166 -26.60 -13.86 0.59
N ASP A 167 -27.29 -12.77 0.20
CA ASP A 167 -28.37 -12.15 0.95
C ASP A 167 -29.54 -13.14 1.20
N ARG A 168 -30.02 -13.82 0.15
CA ARG A 168 -31.12 -14.76 0.25
C ARG A 168 -30.80 -16.01 1.07
N ASP A 169 -29.56 -16.57 0.88
CA ASP A 169 -29.22 -17.88 1.44
C ASP A 169 -28.71 -17.79 2.89
N LEU A 170 -28.18 -16.63 3.33
CA LEU A 170 -27.55 -16.46 4.66
C LEU A 170 -28.17 -15.33 5.50
N GLY A 171 -29.10 -14.58 4.94
CA GLY A 171 -29.75 -13.44 5.60
C GLY A 171 -29.27 -12.09 5.07
N PRO A 172 -29.94 -11.00 5.46
CA PRO A 172 -29.74 -9.67 4.89
C PRO A 172 -28.28 -9.21 5.00
N LEU A 173 -27.79 -8.65 3.88
CA LEU A 173 -26.42 -8.12 3.84
C LEU A 173 -26.35 -6.76 4.52
N ARG A 174 -25.33 -6.61 5.36
CA ARG A 174 -25.00 -5.35 6.01
C ARG A 174 -23.48 -5.08 5.82
N TYR A 175 -23.17 -3.93 5.27
CA TYR A 175 -21.80 -3.44 5.17
C TYR A 175 -21.53 -2.39 6.25
N VAL A 176 -20.43 -2.56 6.99
CA VAL A 176 -19.92 -1.57 7.94
C VAL A 176 -18.63 -1.03 7.38
N HIS A 177 -18.63 0.26 7.06
CA HIS A 177 -17.48 0.93 6.43
C HIS A 177 -16.29 1.08 7.38
N ASP A 178 -16.56 1.45 8.64
CA ASP A 178 -15.55 1.69 9.67
C ASP A 178 -15.91 0.91 10.94
N GLU A 179 -15.62 -0.38 10.94
CA GLU A 179 -15.86 -1.27 12.07
C GLU A 179 -14.82 -1.04 13.17
N ARG A 180 -15.25 -0.99 14.42
CA ARG A 180 -14.40 -0.70 15.58
C ARG A 180 -14.24 -1.85 16.55
N ASP A 181 -14.85 -3.00 16.27
CA ASP A 181 -14.69 -4.19 17.10
C ASP A 181 -13.30 -4.82 16.88
N PRO A 182 -12.42 -4.87 17.91
CA PRO A 182 -11.12 -5.47 17.80
C PRO A 182 -11.15 -6.99 17.56
N GLU A 183 -12.24 -7.68 17.92
CA GLU A 183 -12.39 -9.11 17.63
C GLU A 183 -12.47 -9.35 16.12
N LEU A 184 -13.17 -8.48 15.38
CA LEU A 184 -13.26 -8.60 13.93
C LEU A 184 -11.93 -8.32 13.24
N LEU A 185 -11.09 -7.45 13.80
CA LEU A 185 -9.72 -7.31 13.32
C LEU A 185 -8.92 -8.61 13.51
N ARG A 186 -9.07 -9.29 14.64
CA ARG A 186 -8.41 -10.59 14.90
C ARG A 186 -8.93 -11.67 13.95
N VAL A 187 -10.25 -11.71 13.71
CA VAL A 187 -10.86 -12.63 12.72
C VAL A 187 -10.27 -12.40 11.33
N LEU A 188 -10.18 -11.13 10.88
CA LEU A 188 -9.57 -10.79 9.60
C LEU A 188 -8.12 -11.27 9.53
N MET A 189 -7.30 -11.01 10.55
CA MET A 189 -5.90 -11.43 10.60
C MET A 189 -5.78 -12.97 10.55
N ALA A 190 -6.65 -13.70 11.26
CA ALA A 190 -6.69 -15.16 11.24
C ALA A 190 -7.05 -15.72 9.84
N TRP A 191 -8.09 -15.17 9.19
CA TRP A 191 -8.46 -15.55 7.82
C TRP A 191 -7.33 -15.27 6.84
N LYS A 192 -6.67 -14.11 6.98
CA LYS A 192 -5.57 -13.72 6.10
C LYS A 192 -4.34 -14.60 6.29
N SER A 193 -3.98 -14.94 7.52
CA SER A 193 -2.90 -15.88 7.83
C SER A 193 -3.18 -17.26 7.24
N ALA A 194 -4.40 -17.78 7.41
CA ALA A 194 -4.83 -19.02 6.79
C ALA A 194 -4.74 -18.97 5.25
N GLN A 195 -5.14 -17.84 4.65
CA GLN A 195 -5.03 -17.61 3.21
C GLN A 195 -3.57 -17.63 2.74
N TYR A 196 -2.63 -16.97 3.45
CA TYR A 196 -1.21 -16.97 3.11
C TYR A 196 -0.65 -18.38 3.13
N ARG A 197 -0.91 -19.15 4.18
CA ARG A 197 -0.45 -20.56 4.30
C ARG A 197 -1.02 -21.42 3.17
N ARG A 198 -2.32 -21.37 2.90
CA ARG A 198 -2.98 -22.14 1.82
C ARG A 198 -2.42 -21.82 0.44
N THR A 199 -2.00 -20.57 0.20
CA THR A 199 -1.49 -20.14 -1.11
C THR A 199 0.03 -20.19 -1.23
N GLY A 200 0.74 -20.80 -0.24
CA GLY A 200 2.20 -20.93 -0.23
C GLY A 200 2.94 -19.59 -0.12
N ARG A 201 2.29 -18.55 0.42
CA ARG A 201 2.90 -17.25 0.65
C ARG A 201 3.40 -17.15 2.09
N GLY A 202 4.47 -16.36 2.29
CA GLY A 202 4.92 -16.04 3.65
C GLY A 202 3.79 -15.33 4.43
N ASP A 203 3.46 -15.88 5.59
CA ASP A 203 2.46 -15.28 6.48
C ASP A 203 3.00 -13.96 7.05
N ARG A 204 2.40 -12.84 6.66
CA ARG A 204 2.82 -11.52 7.12
C ARG A 204 2.52 -11.32 8.61
N PHE A 205 1.42 -11.88 9.09
CA PHE A 205 1.02 -11.77 10.50
C PHE A 205 1.81 -12.69 11.44
N ALA A 206 2.62 -13.62 10.91
CA ALA A 206 3.66 -14.31 11.68
C ALA A 206 4.79 -13.37 12.14
N LYS A 207 4.82 -12.11 11.65
CA LYS A 207 5.80 -11.10 12.05
C LYS A 207 5.18 -10.17 13.10
N PRO A 208 5.62 -10.19 14.36
CA PRO A 208 4.99 -9.44 15.45
C PRO A 208 4.89 -7.93 15.20
N TRP A 209 5.85 -7.35 14.47
CA TRP A 209 5.82 -5.92 14.17
C TRP A 209 4.70 -5.55 13.19
N ILE A 210 4.29 -6.45 12.26
CA ILE A 210 3.18 -6.20 11.33
C ILE A 210 1.84 -6.24 12.08
N THR A 211 1.67 -7.23 12.96
CA THR A 211 0.47 -7.32 13.82
C THR A 211 0.34 -6.06 14.69
N ARG A 212 1.43 -5.68 15.40
CA ARG A 212 1.44 -4.45 16.20
C ARG A 212 1.17 -3.19 15.38
N LEU A 213 1.68 -3.10 14.16
CA LEU A 213 1.43 -1.96 13.26
C LEU A 213 -0.05 -1.87 12.89
N VAL A 214 -0.67 -2.99 12.51
CA VAL A 214 -2.10 -3.05 12.15
C VAL A 214 -2.97 -2.70 13.35
N GLU A 215 -2.68 -3.25 14.53
CA GLU A 215 -3.37 -2.93 15.77
C GLU A 215 -3.21 -1.45 16.16
N HIS A 216 -1.99 -0.92 16.07
CA HIS A 216 -1.71 0.49 16.34
C HIS A 216 -2.52 1.42 15.43
N LEU A 217 -2.53 1.13 14.11
CA LEU A 217 -3.29 1.91 13.14
C LEU A 217 -4.80 1.77 13.32
N PHE A 218 -5.29 0.61 13.72
CA PHE A 218 -6.69 0.38 14.05
C PHE A 218 -7.16 1.20 15.26
N HIS A 219 -6.32 1.28 16.29
CA HIS A 219 -6.61 2.05 17.51
C HIS A 219 -6.26 3.55 17.39
N THR A 220 -5.69 3.99 16.27
CA THR A 220 -5.47 5.42 16.02
C THR A 220 -6.81 6.14 16.04
N GLY A 221 -6.92 7.17 16.86
CA GLY A 221 -8.14 7.94 17.06
C GLY A 221 -8.64 8.66 15.81
N PRO A 222 -9.69 9.46 15.94
CA PRO A 222 -10.27 10.18 14.81
C PRO A 222 -9.21 11.09 14.17
N GLY A 223 -9.12 11.01 12.84
CA GLY A 223 -8.15 11.74 12.02
C GLY A 223 -8.33 11.40 10.56
N GLU A 224 -7.80 12.25 9.68
CA GLU A 224 -7.90 12.03 8.23
C GLU A 224 -7.16 10.74 7.82
N VAL A 225 -6.00 10.46 8.45
CA VAL A 225 -5.18 9.29 8.14
C VAL A 225 -5.21 8.29 9.30
N ARG A 226 -5.79 7.13 9.05
CA ARG A 226 -5.94 6.05 10.04
C ARG A 226 -6.19 4.69 9.40
N GLY A 227 -6.14 3.64 10.20
CA GLY A 227 -6.61 2.32 9.82
C GLY A 227 -8.13 2.30 9.65
N LEU A 228 -8.61 1.61 8.61
CA LEU A 228 -10.02 1.41 8.32
C LEU A 228 -10.30 -0.08 8.22
N LEU A 229 -11.13 -0.61 9.11
CA LEU A 229 -11.64 -1.97 9.06
C LEU A 229 -13.05 -1.94 8.46
N SER A 230 -13.21 -2.54 7.29
CA SER A 230 -14.51 -2.68 6.65
C SER A 230 -14.98 -4.14 6.73
N VAL A 231 -16.24 -4.36 7.06
CA VAL A 231 -16.80 -5.71 7.25
C VAL A 231 -18.10 -5.87 6.50
N LEU A 232 -18.25 -6.99 5.80
CA LEU A 232 -19.49 -7.44 5.18
C LEU A 232 -20.08 -8.57 6.03
N TYR A 233 -21.30 -8.36 6.47
CA TYR A 233 -22.12 -9.34 7.20
C TYR A 233 -23.21 -9.93 6.31
N ALA A 234 -23.56 -11.19 6.56
CA ALA A 234 -24.78 -11.84 6.09
C ALA A 234 -25.55 -12.33 7.32
N GLY A 235 -26.70 -11.71 7.60
CA GLY A 235 -27.30 -11.76 8.93
C GLY A 235 -26.33 -11.20 9.95
N GLU A 236 -26.12 -11.90 11.07
CA GLU A 236 -25.16 -11.51 12.11
C GLU A 236 -23.73 -12.04 11.89
N ARG A 237 -23.47 -12.74 10.78
CA ARG A 237 -22.19 -13.41 10.53
C ARG A 237 -21.28 -12.55 9.67
N PRO A 238 -20.05 -12.23 10.10
CA PRO A 238 -19.05 -11.61 9.22
C PRO A 238 -18.63 -12.65 8.16
N VAL A 239 -18.73 -12.29 6.88
CA VAL A 239 -18.40 -13.19 5.75
C VAL A 239 -17.16 -12.73 4.98
N ALA A 240 -16.85 -11.43 5.03
CA ALA A 240 -15.63 -10.88 4.49
C ALA A 240 -15.25 -9.61 5.24
N ALA A 241 -13.95 -9.33 5.32
CA ALA A 241 -13.42 -8.13 5.96
C ALA A 241 -12.21 -7.61 5.19
N HIS A 242 -11.96 -6.32 5.31
CA HIS A 242 -10.81 -5.64 4.75
C HIS A 242 -10.24 -4.66 5.76
N PHE A 243 -8.93 -4.72 5.98
CA PHE A 243 -8.21 -3.67 6.70
C PHE A 243 -7.31 -2.92 5.73
N GLY A 244 -7.44 -1.61 5.67
CA GLY A 244 -6.64 -0.72 4.87
C GLY A 244 -6.29 0.55 5.62
N LEU A 245 -5.63 1.47 4.91
CA LEU A 245 -5.35 2.80 5.40
C LEU A 245 -6.18 3.80 4.60
N ARG A 246 -6.82 4.74 5.29
CA ARG A 246 -7.50 5.85 4.65
C ARG A 246 -6.75 7.17 4.84
N SER A 247 -6.85 8.05 3.85
CA SER A 247 -6.72 9.50 3.99
C SER A 247 -8.08 10.16 3.72
N ALA A 248 -8.14 11.47 3.61
CA ALA A 248 -9.36 12.17 3.20
C ALA A 248 -9.83 11.74 1.78
N ALA A 249 -8.89 11.45 0.87
CA ALA A 249 -9.18 11.18 -0.54
C ALA A 249 -8.98 9.72 -0.97
N VAL A 250 -8.12 8.96 -0.31
CA VAL A 250 -7.65 7.65 -0.78
C VAL A 250 -7.83 6.57 0.28
N LEU A 251 -8.43 5.45 -0.11
CA LEU A 251 -8.38 4.19 0.63
C LEU A 251 -7.31 3.28 0.00
N ALA A 252 -6.16 3.11 0.65
CA ALA A 252 -5.17 2.11 0.27
C ALA A 252 -5.61 0.73 0.78
N CYS A 253 -5.98 -0.15 -0.17
CA CYS A 253 -6.46 -1.49 0.14
C CYS A 253 -5.28 -2.41 0.50
N TRP A 254 -5.30 -2.96 1.72
CA TRP A 254 -4.12 -3.65 2.27
C TRP A 254 -4.35 -5.14 2.51
N PHE A 255 -5.26 -5.50 3.39
CA PHE A 255 -5.51 -6.87 3.82
C PHE A 255 -6.98 -7.31 3.63
N PRO A 256 -7.42 -7.63 2.39
CA PRO A 256 -8.72 -8.26 2.19
C PRO A 256 -8.67 -9.74 2.58
N ALA A 257 -9.70 -10.21 3.28
CA ALA A 257 -9.89 -11.61 3.63
C ALA A 257 -11.38 -11.95 3.64
N TYR A 258 -11.70 -13.24 3.59
CA TYR A 258 -13.07 -13.74 3.72
C TYR A 258 -13.07 -15.12 4.36
N ASP A 259 -14.19 -15.51 4.95
CA ASP A 259 -14.38 -16.84 5.49
C ASP A 259 -14.48 -17.86 4.34
N PRO A 260 -13.56 -18.85 4.26
CA PRO A 260 -13.56 -19.86 3.22
C PRO A 260 -14.86 -20.67 3.11
N ALA A 261 -15.63 -20.81 4.19
CA ALA A 261 -16.92 -21.48 4.19
C ALA A 261 -17.92 -20.86 3.19
N TYR A 262 -17.76 -19.57 2.92
CA TYR A 262 -18.64 -18.82 1.99
C TYR A 262 -18.01 -18.57 0.62
N ALA A 263 -16.91 -19.24 0.27
CA ALA A 263 -16.17 -19.02 -0.98
C ALA A 263 -17.04 -19.11 -2.25
N LYS A 264 -18.06 -19.97 -2.26
CA LYS A 264 -19.00 -20.12 -3.40
C LYS A 264 -19.74 -18.83 -3.76
N TYR A 265 -19.92 -17.93 -2.81
CA TYR A 265 -20.56 -16.61 -3.01
C TYR A 265 -19.57 -15.51 -3.39
N SER A 266 -18.26 -15.78 -3.37
CA SER A 266 -17.20 -14.79 -3.61
C SER A 266 -17.35 -13.52 -2.74
N PRO A 267 -17.51 -13.63 -1.41
CA PRO A 267 -17.87 -12.50 -0.56
C PRO A 267 -16.82 -11.39 -0.57
N GLY A 268 -15.57 -11.70 -0.90
CA GLY A 268 -14.53 -10.69 -1.10
C GLY A 268 -14.76 -9.78 -2.31
N LEU A 269 -15.43 -10.25 -3.37
CA LEU A 269 -15.82 -9.40 -4.51
C LEU A 269 -17.00 -8.50 -4.16
N VAL A 270 -17.99 -9.05 -3.45
CA VAL A 270 -19.13 -8.29 -2.93
C VAL A 270 -18.63 -7.20 -1.98
N LEU A 271 -17.70 -7.53 -1.08
CA LEU A 271 -17.06 -6.57 -0.19
C LEU A 271 -16.38 -5.42 -0.96
N HIS A 272 -15.64 -5.69 -2.05
CA HIS A 272 -15.00 -4.62 -2.82
C HIS A 272 -16.02 -3.65 -3.45
N LEU A 273 -17.18 -4.15 -3.92
CA LEU A 273 -18.24 -3.27 -4.41
C LEU A 273 -18.87 -2.44 -3.28
N ALA A 274 -19.10 -3.05 -2.12
CA ALA A 274 -19.59 -2.35 -0.93
C ALA A 274 -18.58 -1.29 -0.44
N MET A 275 -17.26 -1.60 -0.47
CA MET A 275 -16.20 -0.65 -0.15
C MET A 275 -16.17 0.55 -1.11
N ALA A 276 -16.37 0.31 -2.42
CA ALA A 276 -16.43 1.40 -3.39
C ALA A 276 -17.61 2.34 -3.12
N ARG A 277 -18.77 1.78 -2.78
CA ARG A 277 -19.95 2.56 -2.39
C ARG A 277 -19.68 3.36 -1.11
N GLY A 278 -19.22 2.69 -0.04
CA GLY A 278 -18.95 3.34 1.23
C GLY A 278 -17.86 4.40 1.15
N ALA A 279 -16.83 4.19 0.32
CA ALA A 279 -15.79 5.20 0.09
C ALA A 279 -16.35 6.44 -0.65
N ALA A 280 -17.20 6.25 -1.66
CA ALA A 280 -17.86 7.36 -2.35
C ALA A 280 -18.80 8.15 -1.41
N GLU A 281 -19.57 7.45 -0.56
CA GLU A 281 -20.45 8.05 0.45
C GLU A 281 -19.67 8.82 1.54
N ASP A 282 -18.44 8.37 1.87
CA ASP A 282 -17.52 9.03 2.81
C ASP A 282 -16.65 10.12 2.14
N GLY A 283 -16.94 10.48 0.88
CA GLY A 283 -16.27 11.55 0.14
C GLY A 283 -14.86 11.23 -0.34
N MET A 284 -14.44 9.97 -0.29
CA MET A 284 -13.17 9.56 -0.89
C MET A 284 -13.30 9.52 -2.42
N THR A 285 -12.18 9.73 -3.09
CA THR A 285 -12.13 9.74 -4.56
C THR A 285 -11.55 8.46 -5.14
N LEU A 286 -10.75 7.70 -4.37
CA LEU A 286 -9.95 6.62 -4.91
C LEU A 286 -9.79 5.45 -3.92
N LEU A 287 -9.97 4.22 -4.43
CA LEU A 287 -9.49 3.00 -3.75
C LEU A 287 -8.28 2.47 -4.51
N ASP A 288 -7.11 2.46 -3.88
CA ASP A 288 -5.89 1.86 -4.44
C ASP A 288 -5.84 0.38 -4.06
N LEU A 289 -6.01 -0.50 -5.05
CA LEU A 289 -6.02 -1.95 -4.84
C LEU A 289 -4.61 -2.53 -4.66
N GLY A 290 -3.58 -1.68 -4.75
CA GLY A 290 -2.19 -2.07 -4.66
C GLY A 290 -1.67 -2.82 -5.90
N ARG A 291 -0.35 -2.86 -6.03
CA ARG A 291 0.36 -3.54 -7.13
C ARG A 291 0.02 -5.03 -7.21
N GLY A 292 0.02 -5.55 -8.41
CA GLY A 292 -0.04 -6.98 -8.72
C GLY A 292 -1.23 -7.36 -9.57
N ARG A 293 -0.95 -8.21 -10.56
CA ARG A 293 -1.95 -8.73 -11.49
C ARG A 293 -2.82 -9.77 -10.81
N LYS A 294 -4.11 -9.52 -10.80
CA LYS A 294 -5.17 -10.48 -10.44
C LYS A 294 -6.41 -10.14 -11.24
N GLU A 295 -7.06 -11.14 -11.78
CA GLU A 295 -8.24 -11.01 -12.64
C GLU A 295 -9.31 -10.09 -12.05
N TYR A 296 -9.60 -10.22 -10.74
CA TYR A 296 -10.59 -9.37 -10.10
C TYR A 296 -10.18 -7.87 -10.03
N LYS A 297 -8.87 -7.58 -9.89
CA LYS A 297 -8.38 -6.20 -9.91
C LYS A 297 -8.51 -5.61 -11.33
N ASP A 298 -8.21 -6.42 -12.35
CA ASP A 298 -8.37 -6.01 -13.74
C ASP A 298 -9.84 -5.75 -14.08
N SER A 299 -10.77 -6.50 -13.47
CA SER A 299 -12.22 -6.28 -13.63
C SER A 299 -12.73 -5.03 -12.91
N LEU A 300 -12.25 -4.77 -11.68
CA LEU A 300 -12.71 -3.67 -10.82
C LEU A 300 -12.10 -2.31 -11.19
N LYS A 301 -10.87 -2.28 -11.74
CA LYS A 301 -10.13 -1.03 -11.95
C LYS A 301 -10.83 -0.09 -12.94
N THR A 302 -10.71 1.19 -12.70
CA THR A 302 -11.01 2.24 -13.66
C THR A 302 -9.77 2.61 -14.47
N ARG A 303 -8.62 2.65 -13.81
CA ARG A 303 -7.30 2.94 -14.39
C ARG A 303 -6.19 2.33 -13.54
N GLU A 304 -4.95 2.56 -13.93
CA GLU A 304 -3.78 2.17 -13.15
C GLU A 304 -2.93 3.40 -12.84
N LEU A 305 -2.42 3.45 -11.61
CA LEU A 305 -1.31 4.32 -11.24
C LEU A 305 0.00 3.59 -11.48
N THR A 306 1.05 4.33 -11.82
CA THR A 306 2.38 3.73 -11.99
C THR A 306 3.13 3.73 -10.68
N VAL A 307 3.70 2.58 -10.32
CA VAL A 307 4.70 2.46 -9.25
C VAL A 307 5.98 1.86 -9.79
N THR A 308 7.10 2.23 -9.21
CA THR A 308 8.42 1.82 -9.70
C THR A 308 9.18 1.07 -8.61
N GLU A 309 9.94 0.06 -9.01
CA GLU A 309 10.89 -0.65 -8.17
C GLU A 309 12.31 -0.29 -8.59
N GLY A 310 13.17 -0.03 -7.61
CA GLY A 310 14.54 0.35 -7.90
C GLY A 310 15.33 0.73 -6.66
N TRP A 311 16.43 1.42 -6.89
CA TRP A 311 17.25 2.03 -5.85
C TRP A 311 18.06 3.19 -6.41
N VAL A 312 18.32 4.17 -5.57
CA VAL A 312 19.30 5.23 -5.81
C VAL A 312 20.53 4.98 -4.95
N THR A 313 21.69 5.34 -5.45
CA THR A 313 22.97 5.14 -4.76
C THR A 313 23.87 6.37 -4.88
N ARG A 314 24.70 6.58 -3.86
CA ARG A 314 25.88 7.45 -4.00
C ARG A 314 27.14 6.61 -4.13
N ARG A 315 28.27 7.22 -4.55
CA ARG A 315 29.58 6.55 -4.57
C ARG A 315 29.98 6.18 -3.15
N HIS A 316 29.83 4.90 -2.79
CA HIS A 316 30.09 4.38 -1.45
C HIS A 316 30.37 2.88 -1.50
N PRO A 317 31.35 2.33 -0.73
CA PRO A 317 31.70 0.91 -0.74
C PRO A 317 30.51 -0.02 -0.44
N VAL A 318 29.67 0.35 0.51
CA VAL A 318 28.43 -0.41 0.86
C VAL A 318 27.47 -0.50 -0.33
N ALA A 319 27.31 0.60 -1.10
CA ALA A 319 26.46 0.60 -2.31
C ALA A 319 27.03 -0.33 -3.38
N PHE A 320 28.36 -0.36 -3.55
CA PHE A 320 29.03 -1.28 -4.47
C PHE A 320 28.79 -2.74 -4.07
N GLY A 321 29.06 -3.11 -2.80
CA GLY A 321 28.83 -4.46 -2.29
C GLY A 321 27.36 -4.91 -2.42
N HIS A 322 26.42 -4.00 -2.20
CA HIS A 322 25.00 -4.26 -2.37
C HIS A 322 24.63 -4.53 -3.84
N ARG A 323 25.17 -3.75 -4.77
CA ARG A 323 24.98 -3.96 -6.22
C ARG A 323 25.51 -5.31 -6.68
N MET A 324 26.70 -5.70 -6.23
CA MET A 324 27.32 -6.99 -6.56
C MET A 324 26.48 -8.19 -6.05
N ARG A 325 25.96 -8.11 -4.84
CA ARG A 325 25.07 -9.16 -4.28
C ARG A 325 23.75 -9.29 -5.03
N ARG A 326 23.24 -8.21 -5.65
CA ARG A 326 21.97 -8.20 -6.34
C ARG A 326 22.06 -8.40 -7.86
N ALA A 327 23.25 -8.28 -8.42
CA ALA A 327 23.47 -8.48 -9.86
C ALA A 327 22.96 -9.83 -10.37
N PRO A 328 23.20 -10.99 -9.70
CA PRO A 328 22.69 -12.28 -10.16
C PRO A 328 21.16 -12.38 -10.16
N VAL A 329 20.53 -11.87 -9.10
CA VAL A 329 19.05 -11.86 -8.97
C VAL A 329 18.41 -10.99 -10.04
N ARG A 330 19.04 -9.87 -10.35
CA ARG A 330 18.57 -8.94 -11.39
C ARG A 330 18.73 -9.53 -12.78
N ALA A 331 19.87 -10.16 -13.06
CA ALA A 331 20.12 -10.87 -14.34
C ALA A 331 19.08 -11.98 -14.54
N LEU A 332 18.86 -12.83 -13.53
CA LEU A 332 17.84 -13.88 -13.56
C LEU A 332 16.43 -13.31 -13.81
N ARG A 333 16.06 -12.23 -13.11
CA ARG A 333 14.75 -11.59 -13.28
C ARG A 333 14.55 -11.00 -14.67
N ASN A 334 15.56 -10.33 -15.21
CA ASN A 334 15.51 -9.78 -16.58
C ASN A 334 15.38 -10.89 -17.63
N THR A 335 16.07 -12.02 -17.45
CA THR A 335 15.97 -13.20 -18.33
C THR A 335 14.56 -13.82 -18.27
N VAL A 336 13.94 -13.85 -17.09
CA VAL A 336 12.60 -14.40 -16.89
C VAL A 336 11.51 -13.46 -17.44
N GLN A 337 11.70 -12.14 -17.33
CA GLN A 337 10.74 -11.17 -17.88
C GLN A 337 10.71 -11.19 -19.42
N GLY A 338 11.80 -11.56 -20.05
CA GLY A 338 11.88 -11.73 -21.52
C GLY A 338 11.33 -13.07 -22.06
N ARG A 339 10.93 -14.03 -21.17
CA ARG A 339 10.47 -15.36 -21.58
C ARG A 339 9.25 -15.81 -20.75
N PRO A 340 8.02 -15.65 -21.28
CA PRO A 340 6.78 -15.98 -20.57
C PRO A 340 6.71 -17.43 -20.05
N GLU A 341 7.34 -18.36 -20.73
CA GLU A 341 7.35 -19.80 -20.40
C GLU A 341 8.10 -20.13 -19.10
N LEU A 342 9.05 -19.27 -18.69
CA LEU A 342 9.83 -19.44 -17.46
C LEU A 342 9.17 -18.78 -16.23
N PHE A 343 8.01 -18.14 -16.43
CA PHE A 343 7.36 -17.35 -15.37
C PHE A 343 6.91 -18.20 -14.16
N ARG A 344 6.35 -19.40 -14.39
CA ARG A 344 5.82 -20.25 -13.32
C ARG A 344 6.90 -20.80 -12.35
N PRO A 345 7.98 -21.43 -12.80
CA PRO A 345 9.03 -21.94 -11.92
C PRO A 345 9.86 -20.81 -11.28
N ALA A 346 10.12 -19.72 -12.02
CA ALA A 346 10.86 -18.59 -11.50
C ALA A 346 10.08 -17.76 -10.48
N ASP A 347 8.77 -17.62 -10.65
CA ASP A 347 7.89 -16.94 -9.68
C ASP A 347 7.87 -17.70 -8.33
N ALA A 348 7.88 -19.04 -8.36
CA ALA A 348 7.99 -19.87 -7.16
C ALA A 348 9.34 -19.69 -6.47
N LEU A 349 10.45 -19.62 -7.23
CA LEU A 349 11.79 -19.40 -6.69
C LEU A 349 11.96 -17.98 -6.14
N LEU A 350 11.48 -16.97 -6.86
CA LEU A 350 11.52 -15.56 -6.43
C LEU A 350 10.62 -15.30 -5.22
N LYS A 351 9.50 -16.00 -5.10
CA LYS A 351 8.64 -15.97 -3.91
C LYS A 351 9.34 -16.57 -2.69
N ARG A 352 10.09 -17.68 -2.85
CA ARG A 352 10.94 -18.23 -1.79
C ARG A 352 12.07 -17.28 -1.39
N MET A 353 12.75 -16.66 -2.36
CA MET A 353 13.82 -15.68 -2.09
C MET A 353 13.28 -14.38 -1.50
N GLY A 354 12.06 -13.94 -1.85
CA GLY A 354 11.38 -12.80 -1.24
C GLY A 354 11.05 -12.99 0.24
N GLN A 355 10.92 -14.25 0.70
CA GLN A 355 10.72 -14.56 2.12
C GLN A 355 11.93 -14.16 2.97
N PHE A 356 13.15 -14.18 2.42
CA PHE A 356 14.36 -13.71 3.11
C PHE A 356 14.47 -12.17 3.19
N ARG A 357 13.75 -11.43 2.37
CA ARG A 357 13.79 -9.95 2.35
C ARG A 357 13.07 -9.29 3.52
N THR A 358 12.14 -9.99 4.13
CA THR A 358 11.32 -9.49 5.23
C THR A 358 11.72 -10.09 6.59
N GLY A 359 12.79 -10.87 6.63
CA GLY A 359 13.34 -11.50 7.81
C GLY A 359 14.58 -10.76 8.29
N GLY A 360 14.39 -9.67 9.04
CA GLY A 360 15.45 -8.92 9.73
C GLY A 360 14.81 -7.89 10.65
#